data_e30fa27fe89427d5616187f334a70b84
#
_entry.id   e30fa27fe89427d5616187f334a70b84
#
_cell.length_a   1.000
_cell.length_b   1.000
_cell.length_c   1.000
_cell.angle_alpha   90.00
_cell.angle_beta   90.00
_cell.angle_gamma   90.00
#
_symmetry.space_group_name_H-M   'P 1'
#
loop_
_entity.id
_entity.type
_entity.pdbx_description
1 polymer ?
#
loop_
_entity_poly.entity_id
_entity_poly.type
_entity_poly.pdbx_seq_one_letter_code
_entity_poly.pdbx_strand_id
1 'polypeptide(L)'
;MSRIQQVHILSVCALIIPMLMAAFPGPVFAQGDPVELPDNARAKSYGSGWECERGYRKDNTACTAVKVPANAYLTNTLYGSGWECGRGYREVSGACAAIVVPANAYPTNSPYGNGWKCGRGYREDKEACSFIKVPANAYLNFPGDTWKCDRGYRALDESCVAIPVPSNGYLVNSQHGSGWACDHGYRASDSDCVAVNVPANGFLKDASYGSGWACDRGYRVDKEACVAVNIAENAHLDASGNDWECDRPYRKKQGKCFLP
;
A
#
# COMPACT_ATOMS: atom_id res chain seq x y z
N MET A 1 -44.79 -49.54 26.24
CA MET A 1 -44.98 -50.76 25.42
C MET A 1 -43.57 -51.28 25.18
N SER A 2 -43.08 -52.23 26.07
CA SER A 2 -43.11 -53.66 25.97
C SER A 2 -42.41 -54.17 24.71
N ARG A 3 -41.31 -54.93 24.79
CA ARG A 3 -40.96 -56.27 25.24
C ARG A 3 -39.50 -56.50 25.06
N ILE A 4 -38.62 -56.90 25.98
CA ILE A 4 -38.40 -58.23 26.60
C ILE A 4 -38.28 -59.38 25.56
N GLN A 5 -37.12 -60.01 25.61
CA GLN A 5 -36.77 -61.45 25.74
C GLN A 5 -35.54 -61.79 24.94
N GLN A 6 -34.67 -62.70 25.27
CA GLN A 6 -34.32 -63.63 26.34
C GLN A 6 -33.14 -64.47 25.81
N VAL A 7 -32.16 -64.60 26.61
CA VAL A 7 -31.36 -65.83 26.99
C VAL A 7 -31.41 -67.05 26.06
N HIS A 8 -30.19 -67.56 25.69
CA HIS A 8 -29.88 -68.96 25.78
C HIS A 8 -28.39 -69.21 26.07
N ILE A 9 -28.18 -69.94 27.15
CA ILE A 9 -26.97 -70.59 27.66
C ILE A 9 -26.80 -71.94 26.95
N LEU A 10 -25.54 -72.29 26.61
CA LEU A 10 -24.97 -73.67 26.55
C LEU A 10 -23.47 -73.55 26.32
N SER A 11 -22.64 -73.71 27.24
CA SER A 11 -22.02 -74.86 27.92
C SER A 11 -21.05 -75.67 27.07
N VAL A 12 -19.83 -75.70 27.57
CA VAL A 12 -18.77 -76.74 27.60
C VAL A 12 -17.93 -77.01 26.33
N CYS A 13 -16.62 -76.72 26.36
CA CYS A 13 -15.60 -77.73 26.43
C CYS A 13 -14.18 -77.12 26.67
N ALA A 14 -13.56 -77.62 27.71
CA ALA A 14 -12.18 -77.29 28.10
C ALA A 14 -11.19 -77.90 27.15
N LEU A 15 -10.22 -77.11 26.65
CA LEU A 15 -8.94 -77.60 26.18
C LEU A 15 -7.83 -76.68 26.74
N ILE A 16 -7.07 -77.23 27.64
CA ILE A 16 -5.90 -76.65 28.27
C ILE A 16 -4.74 -76.67 27.28
N ILE A 17 -4.33 -75.48 26.80
CA ILE A 17 -3.08 -75.29 26.08
C ILE A 17 -2.20 -74.38 26.95
N PRO A 18 -0.99 -74.75 27.32
CA PRO A 18 -0.07 -73.88 28.05
C PRO A 18 0.49 -72.84 27.11
N MET A 19 0.00 -71.60 27.24
CA MET A 19 0.47 -70.49 26.48
C MET A 19 1.69 -69.88 27.20
N LEU A 20 2.86 -70.02 26.58
CA LEU A 20 4.12 -69.34 26.91
C LEU A 20 3.84 -67.83 26.96
N MET A 21 3.90 -67.21 28.15
CA MET A 21 3.83 -65.75 28.29
C MET A 21 5.16 -65.19 27.83
N ALA A 22 5.20 -64.72 26.58
CA ALA A 22 6.23 -63.78 26.13
C ALA A 22 5.91 -62.40 26.77
N ALA A 23 6.76 -61.97 27.72
CA ALA A 23 6.72 -60.64 28.28
C ALA A 23 7.09 -59.63 27.20
N PHE A 24 6.08 -58.97 26.59
CA PHE A 24 6.32 -57.77 25.80
C PHE A 24 6.63 -56.62 26.74
N PRO A 25 7.79 -55.93 26.59
CA PRO A 25 7.97 -54.67 27.31
C PRO A 25 6.92 -53.68 26.82
N GLY A 26 6.01 -53.29 27.71
CA GLY A 26 5.02 -52.23 27.44
C GLY A 26 5.74 -50.92 27.10
N PRO A 27 5.11 -50.02 26.32
CA PRO A 27 5.68 -48.73 26.03
C PRO A 27 5.91 -47.99 27.34
N VAL A 28 7.17 -47.68 27.64
CA VAL A 28 7.56 -46.76 28.69
C VAL A 28 7.13 -45.37 28.20
N PHE A 29 5.99 -44.91 28.64
CA PHE A 29 5.65 -43.48 28.54
C PHE A 29 6.67 -42.77 29.44
N ALA A 30 7.57 -42.02 28.85
CA ALA A 30 8.39 -41.07 29.57
C ALA A 30 7.43 -40.07 30.22
N GLN A 31 7.20 -40.25 31.53
CA GLN A 31 6.62 -39.22 32.35
C GLN A 31 7.68 -38.12 32.43
N GLY A 32 7.56 -37.09 31.57
CA GLY A 32 8.29 -35.85 31.77
C GLY A 32 7.91 -35.31 33.15
N ASP A 33 8.92 -34.94 33.93
CA ASP A 33 8.70 -34.30 35.24
C ASP A 33 7.62 -33.22 35.10
N PRO A 34 6.63 -33.18 36.01
CA PRO A 34 5.61 -32.14 35.98
C PRO A 34 6.30 -30.77 36.04
N VAL A 35 6.25 -30.00 34.95
CA VAL A 35 6.75 -28.65 34.96
C VAL A 35 5.90 -27.88 35.97
N GLU A 36 6.49 -27.60 37.13
CA GLU A 36 5.82 -26.82 38.17
C GLU A 36 5.54 -25.41 37.61
N LEU A 37 4.27 -25.14 37.34
CA LEU A 37 3.86 -23.84 36.80
C LEU A 37 3.89 -22.81 37.94
N PRO A 38 4.43 -21.62 37.69
CA PRO A 38 4.29 -20.53 38.67
C PRO A 38 2.82 -20.18 38.93
N ASP A 39 2.56 -19.62 40.11
CA ASP A 39 1.22 -19.09 40.43
C ASP A 39 0.75 -18.13 39.34
N ASN A 40 -0.54 -18.22 38.99
CA ASN A 40 -1.17 -17.43 37.93
C ASN A 40 -0.53 -17.60 36.53
N ALA A 41 0.05 -18.78 36.29
CA ALA A 41 0.54 -19.20 34.98
C ALA A 41 -0.29 -20.38 34.44
N ARG A 42 -0.32 -20.50 33.12
CA ARG A 42 -0.92 -21.64 32.42
C ARG A 42 0.04 -22.18 31.35
N ALA A 43 -0.06 -23.44 31.03
CA ALA A 43 0.67 -24.01 29.92
C ALA A 43 0.30 -23.32 28.60
N LYS A 44 1.27 -23.07 27.75
CA LYS A 44 1.01 -22.53 26.39
C LYS A 44 0.20 -23.51 25.56
N SER A 45 -0.74 -23.00 24.77
CA SER A 45 -1.54 -23.78 23.83
C SER A 45 -0.69 -24.36 22.68
N TYR A 46 0.42 -23.70 22.34
CA TYR A 46 1.37 -24.11 21.29
C TYR A 46 2.81 -23.89 21.76
N GLY A 47 3.67 -24.87 21.47
CA GLY A 47 5.06 -24.83 21.89
C GLY A 47 5.26 -25.30 23.34
N SER A 48 6.49 -25.17 23.84
CA SER A 48 6.86 -25.54 25.22
C SER A 48 6.83 -24.33 26.15
N GLY A 49 6.60 -24.59 27.42
CA GLY A 49 6.65 -23.60 28.49
C GLY A 49 5.28 -23.08 28.90
N TRP A 50 5.26 -21.93 29.54
CA TRP A 50 4.08 -21.35 30.17
C TRP A 50 3.93 -19.86 29.84
N GLU A 51 2.74 -19.34 30.06
CA GLU A 51 2.37 -17.92 29.95
C GLU A 51 1.53 -17.52 31.16
N CYS A 52 1.55 -16.24 31.51
CA CYS A 52 0.73 -15.78 32.63
C CYS A 52 -0.75 -15.70 32.23
N GLU A 53 -1.61 -15.93 33.21
CA GLU A 53 -3.04 -15.72 33.10
C GLU A 53 -3.35 -14.23 32.83
N ARG A 54 -4.58 -13.96 32.37
CA ARG A 54 -5.06 -12.61 32.12
C ARG A 54 -5.01 -11.76 33.40
N GLY A 55 -4.42 -10.59 33.30
CA GLY A 55 -4.22 -9.71 34.44
C GLY A 55 -2.88 -9.88 35.13
N TYR A 56 -2.07 -10.81 34.67
CA TYR A 56 -0.72 -11.03 35.17
C TYR A 56 0.31 -10.90 34.04
N ARG A 57 1.51 -10.55 34.44
CA ARG A 57 2.62 -10.31 33.52
C ARG A 57 3.83 -11.13 33.95
N LYS A 58 4.53 -11.67 32.95
CA LYS A 58 5.75 -12.42 33.20
C LYS A 58 6.86 -11.49 33.66
N ASP A 59 7.38 -11.77 34.86
CA ASP A 59 8.56 -11.14 35.44
C ASP A 59 9.55 -12.25 35.81
N ASN A 60 10.60 -12.41 34.99
CA ASN A 60 11.55 -13.52 35.06
C ASN A 60 10.86 -14.90 35.10
N THR A 61 10.71 -15.49 36.27
CA THR A 61 10.15 -16.83 36.50
C THR A 61 8.79 -16.84 37.17
N ALA A 62 8.19 -15.67 37.39
CA ALA A 62 6.90 -15.52 38.07
C ALA A 62 5.89 -14.72 37.27
N CYS A 63 4.62 -14.80 37.63
CA CYS A 63 3.55 -13.96 37.10
C CYS A 63 3.14 -12.93 38.16
N THR A 64 3.42 -11.66 37.89
CA THR A 64 3.05 -10.54 38.75
C THR A 64 1.76 -9.86 38.28
N ALA A 65 0.90 -9.48 39.21
CA ALA A 65 -0.35 -8.80 38.88
C ALA A 65 -0.10 -7.46 38.19
N VAL A 66 -0.81 -7.21 37.07
CA VAL A 66 -0.77 -5.94 36.34
C VAL A 66 -1.50 -4.86 37.18
N LYS A 67 -0.78 -3.84 37.58
CA LYS A 67 -1.38 -2.67 38.23
C LYS A 67 -2.05 -1.80 37.18
N VAL A 68 -3.37 -1.86 37.10
CA VAL A 68 -4.17 -1.06 36.17
C VAL A 68 -4.46 0.29 36.79
N PRO A 69 -4.01 1.41 36.21
CA PRO A 69 -4.32 2.73 36.74
C PRO A 69 -5.79 3.10 36.57
N ALA A 70 -6.25 4.15 37.26
CA ALA A 70 -7.59 4.68 37.03
C ALA A 70 -7.80 5.06 35.57
N ASN A 71 -9.01 4.83 35.05
CA ASN A 71 -9.40 5.09 33.66
C ASN A 71 -8.63 4.25 32.61
N ALA A 72 -8.05 3.14 33.03
CA ALA A 72 -7.45 2.14 32.16
C ALA A 72 -8.19 0.80 32.23
N TYR A 73 -7.95 -0.08 31.28
CA TYR A 73 -8.45 -1.45 31.25
C TYR A 73 -7.35 -2.43 30.86
N LEU A 74 -7.45 -3.66 31.33
CA LEU A 74 -6.53 -4.75 31.01
C LEU A 74 -6.57 -5.10 29.54
N THR A 75 -5.40 -5.25 28.92
CA THR A 75 -5.24 -5.77 27.56
C THR A 75 -4.76 -7.22 27.58
N ASN A 76 -4.99 -7.93 26.49
CA ASN A 76 -4.49 -9.31 26.30
C ASN A 76 -3.14 -9.33 25.56
N THR A 77 -2.43 -8.22 25.52
CA THR A 77 -1.14 -8.13 24.81
C THR A 77 -0.02 -8.67 25.70
N LEU A 78 0.82 -9.53 25.13
CA LEU A 78 2.02 -10.06 25.78
C LEU A 78 3.13 -9.00 25.95
N TYR A 79 2.97 -7.88 25.30
CA TYR A 79 3.93 -6.77 25.27
C TYR A 79 3.31 -5.49 25.85
N GLY A 80 4.13 -4.59 26.32
CA GLY A 80 3.69 -3.31 26.89
C GLY A 80 3.37 -3.39 28.37
N SER A 81 2.55 -2.47 28.87
CA SER A 81 2.17 -2.35 30.29
C SER A 81 1.14 -3.39 30.76
N GLY A 82 0.47 -4.08 29.82
CA GLY A 82 -0.64 -4.99 30.09
C GLY A 82 -1.99 -4.27 30.28
N TRP A 83 -2.03 -2.97 30.10
CA TRP A 83 -3.23 -2.15 30.14
C TRP A 83 -3.18 -1.03 29.11
N GLU A 84 -4.32 -0.49 28.77
CA GLU A 84 -4.50 0.67 27.89
C GLU A 84 -5.49 1.65 28.54
N CYS A 85 -5.33 2.93 28.23
CA CYS A 85 -6.27 3.95 28.72
C CYS A 85 -7.63 3.79 28.03
N GLY A 86 -8.67 4.02 28.83
CA GLY A 86 -10.02 4.08 28.33
C GLY A 86 -10.24 5.23 27.35
N ARG A 87 -11.36 5.17 26.62
CA ARG A 87 -11.73 6.23 25.68
C ARG A 87 -11.77 7.60 26.33
N GLY A 88 -11.17 8.59 25.72
CA GLY A 88 -11.08 9.94 26.26
C GLY A 88 -9.91 10.17 27.22
N TYR A 89 -9.03 9.18 27.36
CA TYR A 89 -7.83 9.27 28.18
C TYR A 89 -6.60 8.88 27.36
N ARG A 90 -5.45 9.40 27.74
CA ARG A 90 -4.14 9.03 27.18
C ARG A 90 -3.14 8.72 28.27
N GLU A 91 -2.17 7.87 27.94
CA GLU A 91 -1.09 7.56 28.85
C GLU A 91 -0.13 8.76 28.99
N VAL A 92 0.08 9.15 30.24
CA VAL A 92 1.05 10.16 30.64
C VAL A 92 1.77 9.64 31.88
N SER A 93 3.06 9.35 31.77
CA SER A 93 3.89 8.90 32.89
C SER A 93 3.30 7.72 33.69
N GLY A 94 2.74 6.72 32.99
CA GLY A 94 2.18 5.50 33.61
C GLY A 94 0.78 5.67 34.22
N ALA A 95 0.10 6.77 33.98
CA ALA A 95 -1.29 7.02 34.37
C ALA A 95 -2.13 7.45 33.15
N CYS A 96 -3.46 7.33 33.29
CA CYS A 96 -4.38 7.78 32.24
C CYS A 96 -4.93 9.18 32.59
N ALA A 97 -4.44 10.18 31.88
CA ALA A 97 -4.91 11.57 31.97
C ALA A 97 -6.04 11.82 30.97
N ALA A 98 -7.05 12.58 31.37
CA ALA A 98 -8.14 12.97 30.50
C ALA A 98 -7.62 13.79 29.28
N ILE A 99 -8.13 13.48 28.10
CA ILE A 99 -7.82 14.24 26.89
C ILE A 99 -8.65 15.52 26.90
N VAL A 100 -7.98 16.66 26.94
CA VAL A 100 -8.63 17.97 26.77
C VAL A 100 -8.84 18.19 25.27
N VAL A 101 -10.10 18.12 24.84
CA VAL A 101 -10.48 18.36 23.43
C VAL A 101 -10.73 19.85 23.25
N PRO A 102 -9.96 20.55 22.39
CA PRO A 102 -10.15 21.99 22.17
C PRO A 102 -11.45 22.29 21.41
N ALA A 103 -11.83 23.54 21.37
CA ALA A 103 -12.97 24.00 20.56
C ALA A 103 -12.75 23.63 19.08
N ASN A 104 -13.84 23.26 18.41
CA ASN A 104 -13.85 22.83 16.98
C ASN A 104 -13.02 21.56 16.71
N ALA A 105 -12.75 20.75 17.74
CA ALA A 105 -12.16 19.44 17.63
C ALA A 105 -13.13 18.35 18.12
N TYR A 106 -12.84 17.11 17.77
CA TYR A 106 -13.53 15.92 18.25
C TYR A 106 -12.54 14.85 18.75
N PRO A 107 -12.89 14.08 19.78
CA PRO A 107 -11.99 13.05 20.31
C PRO A 107 -11.79 11.92 19.29
N THR A 108 -10.59 11.37 19.26
CA THR A 108 -10.26 10.19 18.47
C THR A 108 -9.94 9.02 19.40
N ASN A 109 -10.07 7.78 18.87
CA ASN A 109 -9.65 6.58 19.57
C ASN A 109 -8.21 6.18 19.22
N SER A 110 -7.43 7.09 18.66
CA SER A 110 -6.05 6.80 18.29
C SER A 110 -5.17 6.74 19.55
N PRO A 111 -4.37 5.68 19.73
CA PRO A 111 -3.37 5.63 20.81
C PRO A 111 -2.20 6.59 20.56
N TYR A 112 -2.13 7.17 19.36
CA TYR A 112 -1.07 8.10 18.95
C TYR A 112 -1.60 9.52 18.79
N GLY A 113 -0.74 10.51 19.06
CA GLY A 113 -1.05 11.92 18.92
C GLY A 113 -1.81 12.49 20.11
N ASN A 114 -2.55 13.58 19.88
CA ASN A 114 -3.21 14.34 20.93
C ASN A 114 -4.54 13.72 21.43
N GLY A 115 -5.00 12.63 20.78
CA GLY A 115 -6.28 11.98 21.08
C GLY A 115 -7.50 12.75 20.55
N TRP A 116 -7.31 13.77 19.76
CA TRP A 116 -8.37 14.53 19.09
C TRP A 116 -7.93 14.96 17.68
N LYS A 117 -8.88 15.37 16.87
CA LYS A 117 -8.66 15.96 15.53
C LYS A 117 -9.57 17.16 15.36
N CYS A 118 -9.13 18.13 14.59
CA CYS A 118 -9.97 19.27 14.24
C CYS A 118 -11.14 18.84 13.35
N GLY A 119 -12.26 19.48 13.56
CA GLY A 119 -13.42 19.35 12.69
C GLY A 119 -13.14 19.89 11.29
N ARG A 120 -14.00 19.51 10.33
CA ARG A 120 -13.90 19.99 8.95
C ARG A 120 -13.95 21.50 8.89
N GLY A 121 -13.04 22.11 8.14
CA GLY A 121 -12.88 23.56 8.04
C GLY A 121 -11.94 24.16 9.09
N TYR A 122 -11.31 23.30 9.86
CA TYR A 122 -10.31 23.71 10.85
C TYR A 122 -9.04 22.90 10.67
N ARG A 123 -7.89 23.47 10.99
CA ARG A 123 -6.58 22.81 11.00
C ARG A 123 -5.96 22.90 12.37
N GLU A 124 -5.15 21.91 12.70
CA GLU A 124 -4.38 21.90 13.94
C GLU A 124 -3.30 23.00 13.90
N ASP A 125 -3.32 23.81 14.92
CA ASP A 125 -2.32 24.84 15.18
C ASP A 125 -1.94 24.75 16.67
N LYS A 126 -0.78 24.13 16.94
CA LYS A 126 -0.31 23.80 18.30
C LYS A 126 -1.31 22.88 19.02
N GLU A 127 -2.00 23.38 20.01
CA GLU A 127 -2.99 22.63 20.83
C GLU A 127 -4.44 23.11 20.59
N ALA A 128 -4.69 23.77 19.48
CA ALA A 128 -5.99 24.35 19.13
C ALA A 128 -6.37 24.04 17.67
N CYS A 129 -7.62 24.29 17.33
CA CYS A 129 -8.13 24.20 15.96
C CYS A 129 -8.43 25.58 15.41
N SER A 130 -7.62 26.02 14.45
CA SER A 130 -7.75 27.30 13.76
C SER A 130 -8.62 27.18 12.52
N PHE A 131 -9.53 28.14 12.31
CA PHE A 131 -10.42 28.17 11.14
C PHE A 131 -9.61 28.33 9.84
N ILE A 132 -9.99 27.56 8.81
CA ILE A 132 -9.38 27.63 7.50
C ILE A 132 -10.14 28.64 6.66
N LYS A 133 -9.50 29.76 6.36
CA LYS A 133 -10.03 30.72 5.39
C LYS A 133 -9.85 30.16 3.99
N VAL A 134 -10.95 29.65 3.40
CA VAL A 134 -10.95 29.17 2.02
C VAL A 134 -11.00 30.37 1.08
N PRO A 135 -10.01 30.56 0.18
CA PRO A 135 -10.03 31.68 -0.76
C PRO A 135 -11.10 31.52 -1.84
N ALA A 136 -11.35 32.57 -2.61
CA ALA A 136 -12.19 32.48 -3.81
C ALA A 136 -11.61 31.44 -4.80
N ASN A 137 -12.47 30.73 -5.52
CA ASN A 137 -12.11 29.69 -6.49
C ASN A 137 -11.32 28.54 -5.83
N ALA A 138 -11.67 28.20 -4.59
CA ALA A 138 -11.11 27.09 -3.85
C ALA A 138 -12.19 26.35 -3.04
N TYR A 139 -11.90 25.12 -2.67
CA TYR A 139 -12.74 24.28 -1.84
C TYR A 139 -11.91 23.54 -0.79
N LEU A 140 -12.53 23.16 0.32
CA LEU A 140 -11.88 22.30 1.30
C LEU A 140 -11.59 20.92 0.68
N ASN A 141 -10.39 20.40 0.90
CA ASN A 141 -10.03 19.02 0.53
C ASN A 141 -10.96 17.99 1.22
N PHE A 142 -10.83 16.72 0.85
CA PHE A 142 -11.67 15.65 1.41
C PHE A 142 -11.56 15.55 2.94
N PRO A 143 -10.37 15.56 3.57
CA PRO A 143 -10.25 15.59 5.03
C PRO A 143 -10.82 16.88 5.64
N GLY A 144 -10.81 17.99 4.92
CA GLY A 144 -11.29 19.27 5.40
C GLY A 144 -10.31 20.04 6.28
N ASP A 145 -9.04 19.69 6.20
CA ASP A 145 -7.92 20.24 6.98
C ASP A 145 -7.07 21.24 6.19
N THR A 146 -7.33 21.35 4.89
CA THR A 146 -6.73 22.35 3.99
C THR A 146 -7.68 22.62 2.81
N TRP A 147 -7.29 23.51 1.92
CA TRP A 147 -8.05 23.82 0.72
C TRP A 147 -7.26 23.49 -0.55
N LYS A 148 -7.97 23.36 -1.66
CA LYS A 148 -7.45 23.19 -3.02
C LYS A 148 -8.17 24.16 -3.94
N CYS A 149 -7.47 24.63 -4.97
CA CYS A 149 -8.10 25.45 -5.98
C CYS A 149 -9.07 24.65 -6.87
N ASP A 150 -10.11 25.32 -7.32
CA ASP A 150 -11.02 24.81 -8.34
C ASP A 150 -10.27 24.52 -9.65
N ARG A 151 -10.90 23.72 -10.51
CA ARG A 151 -10.35 23.43 -11.83
C ARG A 151 -10.19 24.73 -12.63
N GLY A 152 -9.03 24.91 -13.25
CA GLY A 152 -8.69 26.14 -13.98
C GLY A 152 -8.00 27.20 -13.15
N TYR A 153 -7.75 26.89 -11.87
CA TYR A 153 -7.00 27.76 -10.97
C TYR A 153 -5.81 27.02 -10.36
N ARG A 154 -4.79 27.75 -10.00
CA ARG A 154 -3.62 27.23 -9.27
C ARG A 154 -3.36 28.05 -8.02
N ALA A 155 -2.82 27.39 -6.99
CA ALA A 155 -2.44 28.05 -5.77
C ALA A 155 -1.23 28.99 -6.02
N LEU A 156 -1.38 30.18 -5.57
CA LEU A 156 -0.31 31.18 -5.49
C LEU A 156 -0.45 31.87 -4.14
N ASP A 157 0.53 31.67 -3.27
CA ASP A 157 0.49 32.10 -1.88
C ASP A 157 -0.80 31.57 -1.17
N GLU A 158 -1.65 32.44 -0.66
CA GLU A 158 -2.90 32.11 0.02
C GLU A 158 -4.14 32.31 -0.87
N SER A 159 -3.97 32.29 -2.19
CA SER A 159 -5.04 32.55 -3.15
C SER A 159 -5.06 31.55 -4.31
N CYS A 160 -6.16 31.50 -5.04
CA CYS A 160 -6.27 30.72 -6.27
C CYS A 160 -6.35 31.68 -7.45
N VAL A 161 -5.35 31.63 -8.32
CA VAL A 161 -5.25 32.46 -9.54
C VAL A 161 -5.63 31.63 -10.77
N ALA A 162 -6.34 32.23 -11.72
CA ALA A 162 -6.70 31.58 -12.97
C ALA A 162 -5.45 31.11 -13.74
N ILE A 163 -5.51 29.93 -14.32
CA ILE A 163 -4.50 29.39 -15.21
C ILE A 163 -4.70 30.04 -16.58
N PRO A 164 -3.74 30.83 -17.09
CA PRO A 164 -3.84 31.38 -18.43
C PRO A 164 -3.65 30.25 -19.46
N VAL A 165 -4.73 29.84 -20.08
CA VAL A 165 -4.71 28.83 -21.16
C VAL A 165 -4.49 29.58 -22.49
N PRO A 166 -3.45 29.27 -23.25
CA PRO A 166 -3.21 29.92 -24.55
C PRO A 166 -4.25 29.46 -25.59
N SER A 167 -4.30 30.19 -26.72
CA SER A 167 -5.06 29.75 -27.88
C SER A 167 -4.57 28.38 -28.35
N ASN A 168 -5.49 27.53 -28.79
CA ASN A 168 -5.20 26.12 -29.17
C ASN A 168 -4.60 25.30 -28.02
N GLY A 169 -4.98 25.65 -26.78
CA GLY A 169 -4.66 24.90 -25.57
C GLY A 169 -5.93 24.57 -24.77
N TYR A 170 -5.81 23.62 -23.87
CA TYR A 170 -6.86 23.18 -22.96
C TYR A 170 -6.33 22.88 -21.56
N LEU A 171 -7.20 23.02 -20.55
CA LEU A 171 -6.87 22.72 -19.16
C LEU A 171 -6.63 21.22 -18.93
N VAL A 172 -5.54 20.89 -18.27
CA VAL A 172 -5.24 19.53 -17.82
C VAL A 172 -5.32 19.42 -16.30
N ASN A 173 -5.72 18.24 -15.80
CA ASN A 173 -5.70 17.92 -14.37
C ASN A 173 -4.30 17.54 -13.93
N SER A 174 -3.38 18.49 -13.92
CA SER A 174 -2.02 18.29 -13.42
C SER A 174 -1.76 19.21 -12.25
N GLN A 175 -1.25 18.64 -11.16
CA GLN A 175 -0.77 19.42 -10.01
C GLN A 175 0.62 20.05 -10.27
N HIS A 176 1.27 19.65 -11.35
CA HIS A 176 2.61 20.11 -11.74
C HIS A 176 2.58 20.64 -13.17
N GLY A 177 3.44 21.64 -13.44
CA GLY A 177 3.56 22.25 -14.76
C GLY A 177 2.64 23.45 -14.96
N SER A 178 2.35 23.75 -16.24
CA SER A 178 1.56 24.93 -16.64
C SER A 178 0.06 24.82 -16.29
N GLY A 179 -0.46 23.60 -16.09
CA GLY A 179 -1.88 23.32 -15.89
C GLY A 179 -2.69 23.29 -17.19
N TRP A 180 -2.03 23.39 -18.34
CA TRP A 180 -2.62 23.28 -19.68
C TRP A 180 -1.75 22.46 -20.61
N ALA A 181 -2.32 21.97 -21.68
CA ALA A 181 -1.66 21.28 -22.78
C ALA A 181 -2.16 21.86 -24.11
N CYS A 182 -1.43 21.65 -25.20
CA CYS A 182 -1.85 22.09 -26.51
C CYS A 182 -2.79 21.07 -27.18
N ASP A 183 -3.70 21.58 -28.01
CA ASP A 183 -4.53 20.77 -28.90
C ASP A 183 -3.66 19.96 -29.87
N HIS A 184 -4.28 18.91 -30.44
CA HIS A 184 -3.62 18.11 -31.47
C HIS A 184 -3.14 18.95 -32.64
N GLY A 185 -1.91 18.76 -33.08
CA GLY A 185 -1.28 19.58 -34.11
C GLY A 185 -0.56 20.83 -33.62
N TYR A 186 -0.56 21.07 -32.30
CA TYR A 186 0.17 22.16 -31.67
C TYR A 186 1.15 21.62 -30.63
N ARG A 187 2.20 22.34 -30.36
CA ARG A 187 3.17 22.04 -29.31
C ARG A 187 3.40 23.23 -28.40
N ALA A 188 3.67 22.96 -27.13
CA ALA A 188 4.01 24.00 -26.19
C ALA A 188 5.35 24.68 -26.54
N SER A 189 5.34 26.00 -26.58
CA SER A 189 6.52 26.84 -26.72
C SER A 189 6.37 28.01 -25.74
N ASP A 190 7.16 28.01 -24.69
CA ASP A 190 7.06 28.94 -23.56
C ASP A 190 5.65 28.95 -22.95
N SER A 191 4.88 30.00 -23.16
CA SER A 191 3.52 30.19 -22.65
C SER A 191 2.42 29.98 -23.68
N ASP A 192 2.76 29.55 -24.91
CA ASP A 192 1.85 29.46 -26.05
C ASP A 192 1.80 28.07 -26.68
N CYS A 193 0.77 27.84 -27.48
CA CYS A 193 0.65 26.65 -28.33
C CYS A 193 0.92 27.05 -29.79
N VAL A 194 2.05 26.62 -30.31
CA VAL A 194 2.45 26.87 -31.70
C VAL A 194 2.14 25.69 -32.60
N ALA A 195 1.68 25.95 -33.80
CA ALA A 195 1.37 24.89 -34.77
C ALA A 195 2.61 24.05 -35.09
N VAL A 196 2.45 22.74 -35.15
CA VAL A 196 3.49 21.80 -35.59
C VAL A 196 3.59 21.86 -37.11
N ASN A 197 4.74 22.29 -37.61
CA ASN A 197 5.02 22.25 -39.05
C ASN A 197 5.48 20.84 -39.42
N VAL A 198 4.60 20.04 -40.04
CA VAL A 198 4.90 18.68 -40.47
C VAL A 198 5.59 18.76 -41.83
N PRO A 199 6.82 18.23 -41.99
CA PRO A 199 7.47 18.21 -43.30
C PRO A 199 6.80 17.25 -44.27
N ALA A 200 7.12 17.38 -45.57
CA ALA A 200 6.69 16.41 -46.57
C ALA A 200 7.17 14.98 -46.18
N ASN A 201 6.35 13.98 -46.42
CA ASN A 201 6.57 12.57 -46.01
C ASN A 201 6.69 12.39 -44.49
N GLY A 202 6.02 13.24 -43.73
CA GLY A 202 5.86 13.14 -42.30
C GLY A 202 4.40 13.19 -41.88
N PHE A 203 4.13 12.81 -40.64
CA PHE A 203 2.82 12.86 -39.99
C PHE A 203 2.88 13.40 -38.59
N LEU A 204 1.79 13.96 -38.11
CA LEU A 204 1.67 14.39 -36.70
C LEU A 204 1.80 13.21 -35.76
N LYS A 205 2.59 13.38 -34.71
CA LYS A 205 2.77 12.39 -33.67
C LYS A 205 2.41 13.01 -32.31
N ASP A 206 1.46 12.40 -31.62
CA ASP A 206 1.13 12.77 -30.25
C ASP A 206 2.29 12.40 -29.33
N ALA A 207 3.15 13.36 -29.08
CA ALA A 207 4.24 13.22 -28.14
C ALA A 207 4.34 14.48 -27.29
N SER A 208 4.33 14.30 -25.99
CA SER A 208 4.56 15.40 -25.02
C SER A 208 5.94 16.04 -25.17
N TYR A 209 6.85 15.40 -25.92
CA TYR A 209 8.23 15.83 -26.13
C TYR A 209 8.65 15.61 -27.57
N GLY A 210 9.50 16.50 -28.07
CA GLY A 210 10.08 16.42 -29.41
C GLY A 210 9.45 17.38 -30.41
N SER A 211 9.59 17.06 -31.70
CA SER A 211 9.12 17.91 -32.82
C SER A 211 7.60 17.92 -32.99
N GLY A 212 6.87 16.95 -32.42
CA GLY A 212 5.43 16.76 -32.62
C GLY A 212 5.10 16.06 -33.95
N TRP A 213 6.08 15.58 -34.69
CA TRP A 213 5.91 14.82 -35.93
C TRP A 213 6.93 13.68 -36.05
N ALA A 214 6.64 12.74 -36.93
CA ALA A 214 7.53 11.65 -37.30
C ALA A 214 7.50 11.48 -38.83
N CYS A 215 8.49 10.78 -39.37
CA CYS A 215 8.52 10.48 -40.78
C CYS A 215 7.68 9.23 -41.11
N ASP A 216 7.06 9.22 -42.27
CA ASP A 216 6.42 8.08 -42.87
C ASP A 216 7.41 6.91 -43.03
N ARG A 217 6.86 5.70 -43.14
CA ARG A 217 7.66 4.50 -43.41
C ARG A 217 8.45 4.66 -44.71
N GLY A 218 9.74 4.37 -44.70
CA GLY A 218 10.66 4.57 -45.81
C GLY A 218 11.37 5.92 -45.78
N TYR A 219 11.09 6.76 -44.80
CA TYR A 219 11.76 8.03 -44.61
C TYR A 219 12.36 8.12 -43.20
N ARG A 220 13.44 8.85 -43.04
CA ARG A 220 14.09 9.09 -41.78
C ARG A 220 14.22 10.59 -41.50
N VAL A 221 14.30 10.98 -40.24
CA VAL A 221 14.54 12.35 -39.86
C VAL A 221 15.96 12.77 -40.20
N ASP A 222 16.08 13.83 -40.95
CA ASP A 222 17.32 14.55 -41.15
C ASP A 222 17.06 16.05 -40.90
N LYS A 223 17.54 16.54 -39.76
CA LYS A 223 17.23 17.88 -39.22
C LYS A 223 15.74 18.11 -39.06
N GLU A 224 15.14 18.94 -39.89
CA GLU A 224 13.70 19.28 -39.88
C GLU A 224 12.93 18.73 -41.07
N ALA A 225 13.47 17.73 -41.75
CA ALA A 225 12.89 17.14 -42.93
C ALA A 225 12.82 15.60 -42.83
N CYS A 226 11.94 14.99 -43.62
CA CYS A 226 11.90 13.56 -43.83
C CYS A 226 12.57 13.23 -45.17
N VAL A 227 13.72 12.58 -45.11
CA VAL A 227 14.48 12.15 -46.29
C VAL A 227 14.29 10.65 -46.52
N ALA A 228 14.20 10.22 -47.77
CA ALA A 228 14.05 8.81 -48.11
C ALA A 228 15.22 7.97 -47.56
N VAL A 229 14.91 6.81 -47.00
CA VAL A 229 15.90 5.83 -46.56
C VAL A 229 16.51 5.18 -47.80
N ASN A 230 17.80 5.38 -48.00
CA ASN A 230 18.51 4.71 -49.10
C ASN A 230 18.82 3.26 -48.65
N ILE A 231 18.02 2.31 -49.13
CA ILE A 231 18.15 0.89 -48.79
C ILE A 231 19.30 0.30 -49.63
N ALA A 232 20.27 -0.33 -48.97
CA ALA A 232 21.37 -1.00 -49.61
C ALA A 232 20.92 -2.25 -50.36
N GLU A 233 21.75 -2.76 -51.30
CA GLU A 233 21.51 -4.06 -51.94
C GLU A 233 21.51 -5.18 -50.89
N ASN A 234 20.61 -6.17 -51.04
CA ASN A 234 20.38 -7.24 -50.04
C ASN A 234 19.96 -6.73 -48.66
N ALA A 235 19.15 -5.68 -48.63
CA ALA A 235 18.61 -5.10 -47.40
C ALA A 235 17.13 -4.74 -47.57
N HIS A 236 16.44 -4.59 -46.46
CA HIS A 236 15.06 -4.13 -46.38
C HIS A 236 14.91 -3.10 -45.25
N LEU A 237 13.79 -2.39 -45.24
CA LEU A 237 13.46 -1.49 -44.15
C LEU A 237 13.33 -2.30 -42.85
N ASP A 238 13.95 -1.80 -41.76
CA ASP A 238 13.83 -2.36 -40.44
C ASP A 238 12.40 -2.30 -39.89
N ALA A 239 12.20 -2.85 -38.70
CA ALA A 239 10.89 -2.86 -38.03
C ALA A 239 10.35 -1.44 -37.76
N SER A 240 11.21 -0.45 -37.53
CA SER A 240 10.82 0.95 -37.37
C SER A 240 10.33 1.58 -38.64
N GLY A 241 10.82 1.10 -39.80
CA GLY A 241 10.57 1.65 -41.13
C GLY A 241 11.33 2.94 -41.43
N ASN A 242 12.22 3.38 -40.53
CA ASN A 242 12.98 4.62 -40.66
C ASN A 242 14.50 4.41 -40.80
N ASP A 243 14.93 3.14 -40.80
CA ASP A 243 16.28 2.68 -41.15
C ASP A 243 16.15 1.35 -41.91
N TRP A 244 17.30 0.74 -42.25
CA TRP A 244 17.33 -0.51 -42.97
C TRP A 244 18.25 -1.53 -42.29
N GLU A 245 17.96 -2.82 -42.51
CA GLU A 245 18.76 -3.95 -42.06
C GLU A 245 19.02 -4.93 -43.22
N CYS A 246 20.07 -5.69 -43.09
CA CYS A 246 20.43 -6.64 -44.14
C CYS A 246 19.53 -7.88 -44.14
N ASP A 247 19.16 -8.37 -45.28
CA ASP A 247 18.50 -9.67 -45.50
C ASP A 247 19.41 -10.80 -44.95
N ARG A 248 18.83 -11.84 -44.42
CA ARG A 248 19.59 -13.03 -44.05
C ARG A 248 20.06 -13.79 -45.29
N PRO A 249 21.30 -14.25 -45.35
CA PRO A 249 22.34 -14.33 -44.28
C PRO A 249 23.31 -13.15 -44.23
N TYR A 250 23.07 -12.06 -44.94
CA TYR A 250 23.96 -10.90 -45.01
C TYR A 250 24.10 -10.18 -43.66
N ARG A 251 25.27 -9.53 -43.45
CA ARG A 251 25.56 -8.71 -42.26
C ARG A 251 25.99 -7.30 -42.65
N LYS A 252 25.52 -6.32 -41.87
CA LYS A 252 25.83 -4.89 -42.09
C LYS A 252 27.27 -4.59 -41.73
N LYS A 253 28.03 -4.06 -42.66
CA LYS A 253 29.39 -3.58 -42.46
C LYS A 253 29.62 -2.34 -43.35
N GLN A 254 30.06 -1.23 -42.74
CA GLN A 254 30.34 0.03 -43.46
C GLN A 254 29.20 0.50 -44.39
N GLY A 255 27.94 0.38 -43.93
CA GLY A 255 26.77 0.82 -44.71
C GLY A 255 26.41 -0.04 -45.92
N LYS A 256 26.93 -1.27 -46.03
CA LYS A 256 26.61 -2.29 -47.05
C LYS A 256 26.35 -3.63 -46.39
N CYS A 257 25.67 -4.51 -47.13
CA CYS A 257 25.40 -5.88 -46.73
C CYS A 257 26.37 -6.85 -47.37
N PHE A 258 27.08 -7.64 -46.60
CA PHE A 258 28.05 -8.64 -47.05
C PHE A 258 27.64 -10.04 -46.54
N LEU A 259 27.95 -11.03 -47.31
CA LEU A 259 27.91 -12.42 -46.84
C LEU A 259 28.99 -12.62 -45.77
N PRO A 260 28.71 -13.34 -44.69
CA PRO A 260 29.66 -13.60 -43.60
C PRO A 260 30.84 -14.45 -44.06
#